data_be4bc452eaaa94f975340d4774a5744f
#
_entry.id   be4bc452eaaa94f975340d4774a5744f
#
_cell.length_a   1.000
_cell.length_b   1.000
_cell.length_c   1.000
_cell.angle_alpha   90.00
_cell.angle_beta   90.00
_cell.angle_gamma   90.00
#
_symmetry.space_group_name_H-M   'P 1'
#
loop_
_entity.id
_entity.type
_entity.pdbx_description
1 polymer ?
#
loop_
_entity_poly.entity_id
_entity_poly.type
_entity_poly.pdbx_seq_one_letter_code
_entity_poly.pdbx_strand_id
1 'polypeptide(L)'
;NPQKRRVKNLHTKEELYSNKIFFNAALPLVKVIANDVPSLKKQFAHVHAIIQVSAKDPDAPGGKVGMHFVINSDEWLVHLNKVDPNPHVELEFKSVEAMNAFFKGKMSPATLPKMKGVVTHFGAFKAFLMTLLKMSSLLGATEAPKDEATKELMVKCFFYLLSSGISQLNKMGHEDIHDWTSKSPDRVYAWAVDGYPSVSAYLRIKAGKSRAGRGDYKRAMPFFTLRFDNLDSALGILLGTDDML
;
A
#
# COMPACT_ATOMS: atom_id res chain seq x y z
N ASN A 1 -13.14 14.21 -43.28
CA ASN A 1 -12.75 14.79 -41.99
C ASN A 1 -13.04 13.79 -40.86
N PRO A 2 -12.10 13.00 -40.39
CA PRO A 2 -12.36 12.13 -39.26
C PRO A 2 -12.29 12.96 -37.99
N GLN A 3 -13.43 13.21 -37.37
CA GLN A 3 -13.51 13.73 -36.02
C GLN A 3 -12.67 12.83 -35.08
N LYS A 4 -11.53 13.33 -34.65
CA LYS A 4 -10.82 12.78 -33.48
C LYS A 4 -11.80 12.83 -32.30
N ARG A 5 -12.45 11.71 -31.97
CA ARG A 5 -13.10 11.51 -30.68
C ARG A 5 -12.02 11.70 -29.64
N ARG A 6 -12.02 12.86 -28.97
CA ARG A 6 -11.30 13.02 -27.70
C ARG A 6 -11.88 11.97 -26.76
N VAL A 7 -11.12 10.92 -26.51
CA VAL A 7 -11.39 10.02 -25.39
C VAL A 7 -11.33 10.90 -24.15
N LYS A 8 -12.48 11.15 -23.56
CA LYS A 8 -12.57 11.90 -22.31
C LYS A 8 -12.02 10.95 -21.28
N ASN A 9 -10.81 11.21 -20.76
CA ASN A 9 -10.29 10.46 -19.63
C ASN A 9 -11.33 10.51 -18.51
N LEU A 10 -11.86 9.35 -18.10
CA LEU A 10 -12.88 9.23 -17.06
C LEU A 10 -12.35 9.61 -15.69
N HIS A 11 -11.02 9.58 -15.50
CA HIS A 11 -10.34 9.80 -14.23
C HIS A 11 -9.41 11.01 -14.28
N THR A 12 -9.33 11.75 -13.18
CA THR A 12 -8.30 12.78 -12.98
C THR A 12 -6.94 12.14 -12.75
N LYS A 13 -5.85 12.90 -12.92
CA LYS A 13 -4.49 12.42 -12.60
C LYS A 13 -4.36 12.04 -11.12
N GLU A 14 -4.96 12.83 -10.22
CA GLU A 14 -4.95 12.59 -8.77
C GLU A 14 -5.68 11.29 -8.41
N GLU A 15 -6.79 10.99 -9.07
CA GLU A 15 -7.53 9.73 -8.88
C GLU A 15 -6.69 8.54 -9.32
N LEU A 16 -6.02 8.64 -10.46
CA LEU A 16 -5.11 7.59 -10.96
C LEU A 16 -3.91 7.39 -10.02
N TYR A 17 -3.31 8.47 -9.50
CA TYR A 17 -2.22 8.40 -8.53
C TYR A 17 -2.69 7.75 -7.22
N SER A 18 -3.81 8.19 -6.68
CA SER A 18 -4.40 7.62 -5.46
C SER A 18 -4.70 6.15 -5.62
N ASN A 19 -5.26 5.74 -6.75
CA ASN A 19 -5.54 4.36 -7.08
C ASN A 19 -4.27 3.50 -7.09
N LYS A 20 -3.23 3.94 -7.79
CA LYS A 20 -1.96 3.22 -7.89
C LYS A 20 -1.22 3.11 -6.55
N ILE A 21 -1.18 4.19 -5.79
CA ILE A 21 -0.58 4.18 -4.44
C ILE A 21 -1.35 3.21 -3.56
N PHE A 22 -2.68 3.23 -3.61
CA PHE A 22 -3.48 2.32 -2.83
C PHE A 22 -3.21 0.85 -3.19
N PHE A 23 -3.36 0.46 -4.45
CA PHE A 23 -3.17 -0.93 -4.87
C PHE A 23 -1.72 -1.42 -4.76
N ASN A 24 -0.74 -0.57 -5.03
CA ASN A 24 0.65 -1.01 -5.18
C ASN A 24 1.55 -0.66 -4.00
N ALA A 25 1.10 0.20 -3.07
CA ALA A 25 1.87 0.58 -1.90
C ALA A 25 1.12 0.33 -0.58
N ALA A 26 -0.13 0.76 -0.45
CA ALA A 26 -0.88 0.64 0.79
C ALA A 26 -1.44 -0.78 0.98
N LEU A 27 -2.20 -1.30 0.03
CA LEU A 27 -2.86 -2.61 0.17
C LEU A 27 -1.87 -3.78 0.36
N PRO A 28 -0.68 -3.80 -0.24
CA PRO A 28 0.34 -4.81 0.08
C PRO A 28 0.80 -4.86 1.54
N LEU A 29 0.57 -3.80 2.33
CA LEU A 29 0.85 -3.79 3.76
C LEU A 29 -0.03 -4.77 4.55
N VAL A 30 -1.16 -5.20 3.99
CA VAL A 30 -2.00 -6.26 4.57
C VAL A 30 -1.18 -7.51 4.86
N LYS A 31 -0.29 -7.92 3.96
CA LYS A 31 0.63 -9.04 4.19
C LYS A 31 1.54 -8.82 5.40
N VAL A 32 2.08 -7.62 5.54
CA VAL A 32 2.97 -7.26 6.67
C VAL A 32 2.19 -7.33 7.98
N ILE A 33 1.03 -6.69 8.03
CA ILE A 33 0.19 -6.61 9.22
C ILE A 33 -0.31 -8.00 9.62
N ALA A 34 -0.76 -8.81 8.66
CA ALA A 34 -1.22 -10.17 8.91
C ALA A 34 -0.12 -11.07 9.50
N ASN A 35 1.14 -10.86 9.12
CA ASN A 35 2.25 -11.66 9.63
C ASN A 35 2.85 -11.13 10.93
N ASP A 36 2.81 -9.82 11.16
CA ASP A 36 3.43 -9.17 12.33
C ASP A 36 2.48 -9.10 13.53
N VAL A 37 1.15 -9.14 13.33
CA VAL A 37 0.17 -9.16 14.42
C VAL A 37 -0.17 -10.61 14.79
N PRO A 38 0.22 -11.12 16.00
CA PRO A 38 0.09 -12.53 16.33
C PRO A 38 -1.34 -13.08 16.23
N SER A 39 -2.35 -12.29 16.62
CA SER A 39 -3.76 -12.68 16.54
C SER A 39 -4.25 -12.82 15.10
N LEU A 40 -3.78 -11.97 14.19
CA LEU A 40 -4.09 -12.04 12.76
C LEU A 40 -3.33 -13.19 12.09
N LYS A 41 -2.06 -13.34 12.38
CA LYS A 41 -1.26 -14.48 11.90
C LYS A 41 -1.92 -15.80 12.21
N LYS A 42 -2.43 -15.96 13.44
CA LYS A 42 -3.17 -17.15 13.87
C LYS A 42 -4.46 -17.37 13.06
N GLN A 43 -5.17 -16.29 12.69
CA GLN A 43 -6.39 -16.40 11.88
C GLN A 43 -6.09 -16.88 10.45
N PHE A 44 -4.91 -16.55 9.89
CA PHE A 44 -4.50 -17.00 8.58
C PHE A 44 -3.84 -18.38 8.56
N ALA A 45 -3.54 -19.00 9.70
CA ALA A 45 -2.79 -20.25 9.78
C ALA A 45 -3.37 -21.42 8.94
N HIS A 46 -4.69 -21.39 8.67
CA HIS A 46 -5.38 -22.40 7.88
C HIS A 46 -6.10 -21.82 6.67
N VAL A 47 -5.73 -20.61 6.25
CA VAL A 47 -6.33 -19.97 5.07
C VAL A 47 -5.55 -20.38 3.82
N HIS A 48 -6.28 -20.99 2.88
CA HIS A 48 -5.81 -21.30 1.53
C HIS A 48 -6.79 -20.66 0.54
N ALA A 49 -6.48 -19.45 0.10
CA ALA A 49 -7.41 -18.67 -0.69
C ALA A 49 -6.74 -17.63 -1.58
N ILE A 50 -7.40 -17.31 -2.69
CA ILE A 50 -7.12 -16.11 -3.47
C ILE A 50 -8.07 -15.02 -2.99
N ILE A 51 -7.53 -13.93 -2.46
CA ILE A 51 -8.30 -12.78 -1.98
C ILE A 51 -7.98 -11.58 -2.86
N GLN A 52 -9.01 -10.97 -3.41
CA GLN A 52 -8.91 -9.89 -4.37
C GLN A 52 -9.59 -8.61 -3.88
N VAL A 53 -8.97 -7.48 -4.18
CA VAL A 53 -9.59 -6.17 -4.12
C VAL A 53 -9.56 -5.57 -5.52
N SER A 54 -10.72 -5.16 -6.02
CA SER A 54 -10.87 -4.66 -7.37
C SER A 54 -11.87 -3.52 -7.47
N ALA A 55 -11.77 -2.75 -8.53
CA ALA A 55 -12.75 -1.73 -8.91
C ALA A 55 -13.08 -1.87 -10.38
N LYS A 56 -14.36 -1.66 -10.74
CA LYS A 56 -14.76 -1.58 -12.15
C LYS A 56 -14.17 -0.32 -12.77
N ASP A 57 -13.59 -0.47 -13.93
CA ASP A 57 -12.99 0.59 -14.72
C ASP A 57 -13.17 0.29 -16.21
N PRO A 58 -14.10 0.97 -16.88
CA PRO A 58 -14.35 0.73 -18.31
C PRO A 58 -13.14 1.01 -19.21
N ASP A 59 -12.18 1.82 -18.75
CA ASP A 59 -10.97 2.15 -19.51
C ASP A 59 -9.86 1.11 -19.33
N ALA A 60 -10.00 0.22 -18.34
CA ALA A 60 -9.01 -0.82 -18.10
C ALA A 60 -9.23 -2.05 -18.98
N PRO A 61 -8.14 -2.75 -19.37
CA PRO A 61 -8.25 -4.05 -20.01
C PRO A 61 -9.10 -5.03 -19.18
N GLY A 62 -10.17 -5.55 -19.75
CA GLY A 62 -11.12 -6.43 -19.05
C GLY A 62 -12.12 -5.70 -18.14
N GLY A 63 -12.19 -4.35 -18.21
CA GLY A 63 -13.19 -3.53 -17.51
C GLY A 63 -13.01 -3.47 -15.98
N LYS A 64 -11.84 -3.84 -15.47
CA LYS A 64 -11.57 -3.93 -14.02
C LYS A 64 -10.09 -3.69 -13.73
N VAL A 65 -9.82 -2.94 -12.68
CA VAL A 65 -8.48 -2.79 -12.07
C VAL A 65 -8.44 -3.44 -10.70
N GLY A 66 -7.30 -3.92 -10.28
CA GLY A 66 -7.18 -4.53 -8.95
C GLY A 66 -5.86 -5.22 -8.72
N MET A 67 -5.80 -5.88 -7.58
CA MET A 67 -4.71 -6.75 -7.17
C MET A 67 -5.25 -7.92 -6.35
N HIS A 68 -4.49 -8.99 -6.24
CA HIS A 68 -4.87 -10.11 -5.40
C HIS A 68 -3.70 -10.70 -4.63
N PHE A 69 -4.03 -11.38 -3.54
CA PHE A 69 -3.14 -12.19 -2.74
C PHE A 69 -3.46 -13.66 -2.99
N VAL A 70 -2.43 -14.47 -3.22
CA VAL A 70 -2.53 -15.93 -3.10
C VAL A 70 -1.97 -16.29 -1.76
N ILE A 71 -2.84 -16.77 -0.87
CA ILE A 71 -2.52 -17.05 0.53
C ILE A 71 -2.49 -18.56 0.72
N ASN A 72 -1.40 -19.06 1.29
CA ASN A 72 -1.23 -20.42 1.72
C ASN A 72 -0.64 -20.41 3.14
N SER A 73 -1.50 -20.22 4.13
CA SER A 73 -1.14 -19.99 5.54
C SER A 73 -0.27 -18.73 5.70
N ASP A 74 1.00 -18.91 6.04
CA ASP A 74 1.99 -17.82 6.21
C ASP A 74 2.71 -17.43 4.90
N GLU A 75 2.57 -18.24 3.86
CA GLU A 75 3.11 -17.95 2.53
C GLU A 75 2.12 -17.12 1.72
N TRP A 76 2.52 -15.92 1.37
CA TRP A 76 1.71 -14.98 0.62
C TRP A 76 2.42 -14.53 -0.64
N LEU A 77 1.77 -14.71 -1.79
CA LEU A 77 2.15 -14.08 -3.04
C LEU A 77 1.28 -12.85 -3.30
N VAL A 78 1.89 -11.75 -3.67
CA VAL A 78 1.20 -10.48 -3.96
C VAL A 78 1.28 -10.22 -5.46
N HIS A 79 0.13 -10.19 -6.11
CA HIS A 79 0.01 -9.94 -7.54
C HIS A 79 -0.54 -8.54 -7.81
N LEU A 80 0.38 -7.58 -7.99
CA LEU A 80 0.04 -6.18 -8.27
C LEU A 80 -0.49 -6.01 -9.70
N ASN A 81 -1.46 -5.12 -9.88
CA ASN A 81 -2.08 -4.78 -11.17
C ASN A 81 -2.60 -6.02 -11.94
N LYS A 82 -2.99 -7.04 -11.23
CA LYS A 82 -3.49 -8.29 -11.81
C LYS A 82 -4.78 -8.71 -11.10
N VAL A 83 -5.81 -8.90 -11.90
CA VAL A 83 -7.10 -9.43 -11.45
C VAL A 83 -7.14 -10.92 -11.76
N ASP A 84 -7.51 -11.72 -10.77
CA ASP A 84 -7.79 -13.14 -10.96
C ASP A 84 -9.23 -13.32 -11.43
N PRO A 85 -9.51 -14.19 -12.43
CA PRO A 85 -10.87 -14.40 -12.92
C PRO A 85 -11.78 -15.13 -11.92
N ASN A 86 -11.20 -15.90 -11.00
CA ASN A 86 -11.93 -16.75 -10.05
C ASN A 86 -11.40 -16.64 -8.62
N PRO A 87 -11.39 -15.44 -8.00
CA PRO A 87 -10.94 -15.30 -6.63
C PRO A 87 -11.91 -16.01 -5.67
N HIS A 88 -11.39 -16.56 -4.59
CA HIS A 88 -12.20 -17.18 -3.53
C HIS A 88 -12.97 -16.12 -2.73
N VAL A 89 -12.35 -14.97 -2.50
CA VAL A 89 -12.96 -13.79 -1.84
C VAL A 89 -12.64 -12.56 -2.69
N GLU A 90 -13.65 -11.73 -2.96
CA GLU A 90 -13.44 -10.46 -3.68
C GLU A 90 -14.22 -9.34 -3.02
N LEU A 91 -13.53 -8.21 -2.78
CA LEU A 91 -14.12 -6.91 -2.52
C LEU A 91 -14.12 -6.13 -3.84
N GLU A 92 -15.26 -6.07 -4.51
CA GLU A 92 -15.42 -5.42 -5.82
C GLU A 92 -16.14 -4.07 -5.65
N PHE A 93 -15.41 -2.99 -5.89
CA PHE A 93 -15.99 -1.64 -5.91
C PHE A 93 -16.65 -1.36 -7.26
N LYS A 94 -17.73 -0.58 -7.23
CA LYS A 94 -18.47 -0.24 -8.44
C LYS A 94 -17.72 0.68 -9.39
N SER A 95 -16.73 1.41 -8.90
CA SER A 95 -15.83 2.27 -9.67
C SER A 95 -14.54 2.56 -8.89
N VAL A 96 -13.54 3.09 -9.58
CA VAL A 96 -12.28 3.58 -8.99
C VAL A 96 -12.55 4.71 -7.99
N GLU A 97 -13.48 5.62 -8.33
CA GLU A 97 -13.85 6.75 -7.46
C GLU A 97 -14.50 6.26 -6.16
N ALA A 98 -15.41 5.29 -6.26
CA ALA A 98 -16.06 4.71 -5.07
C ALA A 98 -15.04 4.05 -4.14
N MET A 99 -14.07 3.33 -4.71
CA MET A 99 -12.97 2.74 -3.95
C MET A 99 -12.10 3.80 -3.28
N ASN A 100 -11.65 4.81 -4.03
CA ASN A 100 -10.83 5.89 -3.49
C ASN A 100 -11.56 6.66 -2.38
N ALA A 101 -12.87 6.90 -2.54
CA ALA A 101 -13.70 7.55 -1.52
C ALA A 101 -13.82 6.68 -0.25
N PHE A 102 -14.05 5.38 -0.40
CA PHE A 102 -14.11 4.44 0.71
C PHE A 102 -12.82 4.45 1.55
N PHE A 103 -11.66 4.34 0.90
CA PHE A 103 -10.36 4.34 1.59
C PHE A 103 -9.93 5.72 2.13
N LYS A 104 -10.59 6.80 1.71
CA LYS A 104 -10.50 8.13 2.33
C LYS A 104 -11.50 8.33 3.48
N GLY A 105 -12.15 7.25 3.95
CA GLY A 105 -13.10 7.28 5.06
C GLY A 105 -14.53 7.75 4.70
N LYS A 106 -14.82 7.99 3.42
CA LYS A 106 -16.17 8.37 2.96
C LYS A 106 -17.02 7.11 2.74
N MET A 107 -17.45 6.50 3.85
CA MET A 107 -18.28 5.29 3.81
C MET A 107 -19.75 5.64 3.58
N SER A 108 -20.35 5.07 2.54
CA SER A 108 -21.76 5.20 2.21
C SER A 108 -22.19 3.97 1.39
N PRO A 109 -23.48 3.68 1.24
CA PRO A 109 -23.93 2.61 0.34
C PRO A 109 -23.38 2.73 -1.09
N ALA A 110 -23.07 3.96 -1.52
CA ALA A 110 -22.50 4.25 -2.82
C ALA A 110 -21.02 3.89 -2.93
N THR A 111 -20.27 3.82 -1.84
CA THR A 111 -18.82 3.56 -1.80
C THR A 111 -18.47 2.17 -1.29
N LEU A 112 -19.42 1.44 -0.70
CA LEU A 112 -19.17 0.09 -0.21
C LEU A 112 -18.91 -0.88 -1.37
N PRO A 113 -17.94 -1.82 -1.19
CA PRO A 113 -17.71 -2.86 -2.18
C PRO A 113 -18.80 -3.93 -2.15
N LYS A 114 -19.04 -4.56 -3.28
CA LYS A 114 -19.73 -5.84 -3.35
C LYS A 114 -18.78 -6.92 -2.85
N MET A 115 -19.21 -7.69 -1.85
CA MET A 115 -18.42 -8.76 -1.27
C MET A 115 -18.84 -10.09 -1.88
N LYS A 116 -17.89 -10.84 -2.44
CA LYS A 116 -18.08 -12.15 -3.03
C LYS A 116 -17.32 -13.21 -2.22
N GLY A 117 -17.84 -14.43 -2.18
CA GLY A 117 -17.20 -15.57 -1.51
C GLY A 117 -17.29 -15.55 0.02
N VAL A 118 -18.09 -14.66 0.62
CA VAL A 118 -18.19 -14.48 2.07
C VAL A 118 -18.72 -15.75 2.75
N VAL A 119 -19.73 -16.40 2.18
CA VAL A 119 -20.36 -17.57 2.78
C VAL A 119 -19.46 -18.80 2.67
N THR A 120 -18.88 -19.02 1.49
CA THR A 120 -18.06 -20.21 1.19
C THR A 120 -16.66 -20.15 1.80
N HIS A 121 -16.12 -18.92 2.02
CA HIS A 121 -14.77 -18.69 2.55
C HIS A 121 -14.79 -17.72 3.72
N PHE A 122 -15.74 -17.89 4.64
CA PHE A 122 -15.97 -16.97 5.76
C PHE A 122 -14.72 -16.72 6.62
N GLY A 123 -13.94 -17.76 6.92
CA GLY A 123 -12.70 -17.62 7.69
C GLY A 123 -11.67 -16.71 7.00
N ALA A 124 -11.44 -16.91 5.72
CA ALA A 124 -10.53 -16.07 4.91
C ALA A 124 -11.04 -14.63 4.79
N PHE A 125 -12.34 -14.46 4.54
CA PHE A 125 -12.97 -13.14 4.49
C PHE A 125 -12.85 -12.40 5.82
N LYS A 126 -13.18 -13.05 6.94
CA LYS A 126 -13.08 -12.47 8.28
C LYS A 126 -11.65 -12.04 8.60
N ALA A 127 -10.67 -12.93 8.39
CA ALA A 127 -9.26 -12.64 8.66
C ALA A 127 -8.77 -11.44 7.82
N PHE A 128 -9.13 -11.39 6.54
CA PHE A 128 -8.77 -10.30 5.64
C PHE A 128 -9.42 -8.98 6.06
N LEU A 129 -10.72 -8.98 6.38
CA LEU A 129 -11.43 -7.79 6.84
C LEU A 129 -10.83 -7.22 8.13
N MET A 130 -10.53 -8.08 9.10
CA MET A 130 -9.88 -7.66 10.36
C MET A 130 -8.51 -7.04 10.11
N THR A 131 -7.77 -7.56 9.14
CA THR A 131 -6.45 -7.01 8.76
C THR A 131 -6.60 -5.66 8.06
N LEU A 132 -7.59 -5.49 7.17
CA LEU A 132 -7.90 -4.19 6.55
C LEU A 132 -8.30 -3.14 7.60
N LEU A 133 -9.11 -3.51 8.59
CA LEU A 133 -9.48 -2.61 9.68
C LEU A 133 -8.27 -2.21 10.53
N LYS A 134 -7.37 -3.16 10.82
CA LYS A 134 -6.10 -2.85 11.51
C LYS A 134 -5.23 -1.91 10.67
N MET A 135 -5.10 -2.16 9.39
CA MET A 135 -4.36 -1.27 8.47
C MET A 135 -4.95 0.15 8.46
N SER A 136 -6.27 0.25 8.35
CA SER A 136 -6.97 1.55 8.39
C SER A 136 -6.74 2.29 9.71
N SER A 137 -6.78 1.56 10.84
CA SER A 137 -6.47 2.13 12.16
C SER A 137 -5.03 2.63 12.27
N LEU A 138 -4.06 1.90 11.73
CA LEU A 138 -2.65 2.30 11.76
C LEU A 138 -2.37 3.51 10.87
N LEU A 139 -2.84 3.47 9.61
CA LEU A 139 -2.56 4.52 8.63
C LEU A 139 -3.41 5.78 8.82
N GLY A 140 -4.55 5.65 9.48
CA GLY A 140 -5.45 6.78 9.80
C GLY A 140 -5.27 7.35 11.21
N ALA A 141 -4.29 6.87 11.97
CA ALA A 141 -4.03 7.36 13.32
C ALA A 141 -3.55 8.82 13.31
N THR A 142 -4.02 9.60 14.27
CA THR A 142 -3.63 11.00 14.50
C THR A 142 -2.73 11.13 15.72
N GLU A 143 -2.60 10.07 16.52
CA GLU A 143 -1.80 10.01 17.74
C GLU A 143 -0.98 8.72 17.77
N ALA A 144 0.17 8.78 18.42
CA ALA A 144 1.03 7.62 18.59
C ALA A 144 0.36 6.56 19.48
N PRO A 145 0.46 5.26 19.13
CA PRO A 145 -0.01 4.18 20.01
C PRO A 145 0.76 4.17 21.31
N LYS A 146 0.17 3.55 22.34
CA LYS A 146 0.81 3.46 23.65
C LYS A 146 1.79 2.28 23.76
N ASP A 147 1.49 1.18 23.11
CA ASP A 147 2.32 -0.03 23.18
C ASP A 147 3.40 -0.05 22.09
N GLU A 148 4.56 -0.57 22.48
CA GLU A 148 5.78 -0.58 21.66
C GLU A 148 5.61 -1.39 20.37
N ALA A 149 4.93 -2.53 20.43
CA ALA A 149 4.73 -3.38 19.26
C ALA A 149 3.87 -2.70 18.19
N THR A 150 2.84 -1.95 18.61
CA THR A 150 2.01 -1.18 17.68
C THR A 150 2.75 0.04 17.13
N LYS A 151 3.59 0.71 17.94
CA LYS A 151 4.47 1.78 17.47
C LYS A 151 5.42 1.27 16.38
N GLU A 152 6.11 0.15 16.64
CA GLU A 152 7.02 -0.47 15.68
C GLU A 152 6.31 -0.82 14.38
N LEU A 153 5.15 -1.48 14.47
CA LEU A 153 4.34 -1.84 13.29
C LEU A 153 3.89 -0.59 12.51
N MET A 154 3.47 0.45 13.20
CA MET A 154 3.04 1.71 12.58
C MET A 154 4.19 2.37 11.82
N VAL A 155 5.36 2.54 12.43
CA VAL A 155 6.55 3.10 11.78
C VAL A 155 6.95 2.26 10.57
N LYS A 156 6.98 0.93 10.70
CA LYS A 156 7.24 0.00 9.60
C LYS A 156 6.30 0.24 8.43
N CYS A 157 4.99 0.29 8.67
CA CYS A 157 3.98 0.52 7.64
C CYS A 157 4.18 1.89 6.96
N PHE A 158 4.46 2.94 7.72
CA PHE A 158 4.69 4.27 7.14
C PHE A 158 5.97 4.33 6.30
N PHE A 159 7.07 3.75 6.75
CA PHE A 159 8.30 3.73 5.95
C PHE A 159 8.14 2.92 4.66
N TYR A 160 7.43 1.77 4.73
CA TYR A 160 7.13 0.98 3.54
C TYR A 160 6.19 1.71 2.59
N LEU A 161 5.15 2.37 3.11
CA LEU A 161 4.23 3.17 2.31
C LEU A 161 4.94 4.35 1.64
N LEU A 162 5.79 5.06 2.37
CA LEU A 162 6.54 6.21 1.87
C LEU A 162 7.47 5.80 0.71
N SER A 163 8.33 4.81 0.92
CA SER A 163 9.28 4.35 -0.10
C SER A 163 8.56 3.78 -1.33
N SER A 164 7.55 2.94 -1.13
CA SER A 164 6.76 2.36 -2.22
C SER A 164 5.91 3.41 -2.92
N GLY A 165 5.30 4.34 -2.18
CA GLY A 165 4.47 5.42 -2.73
C GLY A 165 5.27 6.34 -3.66
N ILE A 166 6.43 6.81 -3.23
CA ILE A 166 7.32 7.62 -4.08
C ILE A 166 7.73 6.84 -5.34
N SER A 167 8.07 5.56 -5.20
CA SER A 167 8.40 4.72 -6.35
C SER A 167 7.23 4.56 -7.33
N GLN A 168 6.00 4.46 -6.85
CA GLN A 168 4.82 4.38 -7.71
C GLN A 168 4.55 5.70 -8.44
N LEU A 169 4.65 6.84 -7.74
CA LEU A 169 4.53 8.16 -8.36
C LEU A 169 5.55 8.37 -9.47
N ASN A 170 6.81 7.97 -9.24
CA ASN A 170 7.83 8.02 -10.29
C ASN A 170 7.45 7.16 -11.51
N LYS A 171 7.02 5.92 -11.29
CA LYS A 171 6.62 4.99 -12.37
C LYS A 171 5.41 5.48 -13.16
N MET A 172 4.58 6.31 -12.57
CA MET A 172 3.44 6.95 -13.22
C MET A 172 3.79 8.26 -13.94
N GLY A 173 5.02 8.72 -13.83
CA GLY A 173 5.47 9.97 -14.43
C GLY A 173 4.93 11.21 -13.72
N HIS A 174 4.74 11.15 -12.39
CA HIS A 174 4.41 12.35 -11.61
C HIS A 174 5.48 13.41 -11.84
N GLU A 175 5.09 14.61 -12.26
CA GLU A 175 5.97 15.61 -12.83
C GLU A 175 7.20 15.90 -11.95
N ASP A 176 6.99 16.33 -10.71
CA ASP A 176 8.09 16.70 -9.80
C ASP A 176 8.97 15.49 -9.43
N ILE A 177 8.35 14.33 -9.17
CA ILE A 177 9.08 13.13 -8.77
C ILE A 177 9.87 12.57 -9.94
N HIS A 178 9.30 12.56 -11.14
CA HIS A 178 9.97 12.04 -12.32
C HIS A 178 11.10 12.98 -12.79
N ASP A 179 10.93 14.29 -12.69
CA ASP A 179 11.98 15.26 -12.96
C ASP A 179 13.17 15.07 -12.02
N TRP A 180 12.92 14.98 -10.73
CA TRP A 180 13.96 14.69 -9.74
C TRP A 180 14.69 13.39 -10.03
N THR A 181 13.95 12.27 -10.23
CA THR A 181 14.57 10.95 -10.44
C THR A 181 15.35 10.86 -11.74
N SER A 182 14.90 11.55 -12.80
CA SER A 182 15.56 11.57 -14.11
C SER A 182 16.94 12.24 -14.07
N LYS A 183 17.09 13.24 -13.21
CA LYS A 183 18.33 13.98 -12.99
C LYS A 183 19.24 13.33 -11.93
N SER A 184 18.72 12.38 -11.17
CA SER A 184 19.46 11.75 -10.07
C SER A 184 20.45 10.71 -10.59
N PRO A 185 21.71 10.73 -10.12
CA PRO A 185 22.61 9.59 -10.27
C PRO A 185 22.10 8.39 -9.47
N ASP A 186 22.81 7.25 -9.53
CA ASP A 186 22.47 6.07 -8.71
C ASP A 186 22.61 6.38 -7.22
N ARG A 187 21.50 6.53 -6.53
CA ARG A 187 21.43 6.91 -5.11
C ARG A 187 20.41 6.06 -4.36
N VAL A 188 20.71 5.83 -3.09
CA VAL A 188 19.80 5.18 -2.14
C VAL A 188 19.46 6.15 -1.03
N TYR A 189 18.19 6.31 -0.78
CA TYR A 189 17.61 7.05 0.34
C TYR A 189 17.01 6.02 1.30
N ALA A 190 17.34 6.10 2.57
CA ALA A 190 16.92 5.12 3.57
C ALA A 190 16.23 5.77 4.77
N TRP A 191 15.39 5.01 5.43
CA TRP A 191 14.69 5.37 6.66
C TRP A 191 15.01 4.30 7.70
N ALA A 192 15.37 4.70 8.90
CA ALA A 192 15.75 3.79 9.96
C ALA A 192 15.40 4.36 11.35
N VAL A 193 15.24 3.47 12.32
CA VAL A 193 15.13 3.79 13.74
C VAL A 193 16.15 2.96 14.50
N ASP A 194 16.89 3.59 15.41
CA ASP A 194 17.89 2.92 16.22
C ASP A 194 17.23 1.85 17.10
N GLY A 195 17.85 0.67 17.15
CA GLY A 195 17.31 -0.48 17.87
C GLY A 195 16.17 -1.24 17.17
N TYR A 196 15.65 -0.73 16.03
CA TYR A 196 14.52 -1.35 15.31
C TYR A 196 14.82 -1.61 13.83
N PRO A 197 15.74 -2.54 13.51
CA PRO A 197 16.10 -2.82 12.11
C PRO A 197 14.93 -3.38 11.28
N SER A 198 13.90 -3.92 11.94
CA SER A 198 12.68 -4.45 11.30
C SER A 198 11.86 -3.40 10.56
N VAL A 199 11.95 -2.11 10.96
CA VAL A 199 11.18 -1.02 10.35
C VAL A 199 11.89 -0.36 9.18
N SER A 200 13.17 -0.63 8.98
CA SER A 200 13.98 0.00 7.93
C SER A 200 13.40 -0.21 6.54
N ALA A 201 13.51 0.82 5.72
CA ALA A 201 13.11 0.81 4.31
C ALA A 201 14.05 1.68 3.49
N TYR A 202 14.06 1.51 2.18
CA TYR A 202 14.84 2.34 1.29
C TYR A 202 14.16 2.56 -0.07
N LEU A 203 14.60 3.61 -0.74
CA LEU A 203 14.28 3.93 -2.12
C LEU A 203 15.57 4.10 -2.90
N ARG A 204 15.80 3.24 -3.90
CA ARG A 204 16.90 3.42 -4.84
C ARG A 204 16.40 4.11 -6.09
N ILE A 205 17.14 5.12 -6.53
CA ILE A 205 16.89 5.90 -7.74
C ILE A 205 18.12 5.77 -8.65
N LYS A 206 17.86 5.53 -9.94
CA LYS A 206 18.91 5.46 -10.95
C LYS A 206 18.36 5.86 -12.31
N ALA A 207 18.81 7.01 -12.84
CA ALA A 207 18.48 7.47 -14.19
C ALA A 207 16.97 7.35 -14.52
N GLY A 208 16.12 7.99 -13.71
CA GLY A 208 14.66 8.00 -13.86
C GLY A 208 13.94 6.73 -13.39
N LYS A 209 14.66 5.67 -13.04
CA LYS A 209 14.08 4.45 -12.48
C LYS A 209 14.09 4.50 -10.96
N SER A 210 13.08 3.91 -10.35
CA SER A 210 12.97 3.81 -8.89
C SER A 210 12.62 2.40 -8.44
N ARG A 211 13.13 2.02 -7.27
CA ARG A 211 12.83 0.75 -6.61
C ARG A 211 12.79 0.94 -5.11
N ALA A 212 11.63 0.70 -4.52
CA ALA A 212 11.48 0.59 -3.08
C ALA A 212 11.96 -0.77 -2.57
N GLY A 213 12.52 -0.79 -1.36
CA GLY A 213 12.93 -2.00 -0.69
C GLY A 213 12.67 -1.93 0.81
N ARG A 214 12.58 -3.09 1.42
CA ARG A 214 12.32 -3.31 2.85
C ARG A 214 13.60 -3.76 3.53
N GLY A 215 13.79 -3.35 4.80
CA GLY A 215 15.01 -3.59 5.55
C GLY A 215 16.14 -2.65 5.16
N ASP A 216 17.34 -2.91 5.68
CA ASP A 216 18.52 -2.12 5.39
C ASP A 216 19.06 -2.39 3.98
N TYR A 217 19.56 -1.33 3.33
CA TYR A 217 20.25 -1.50 2.06
C TYR A 217 21.67 -2.03 2.30
N LYS A 218 21.95 -3.26 1.83
CA LYS A 218 23.19 -3.99 2.17
C LYS A 218 24.27 -3.95 1.08
N ARG A 219 23.98 -3.39 -0.11
CA ARG A 219 24.93 -3.44 -1.25
C ARG A 219 25.97 -2.31 -1.24
N ALA A 220 25.62 -1.19 -0.63
CA ALA A 220 26.47 -0.02 -0.47
C ALA A 220 25.92 0.87 0.65
N MET A 221 26.71 1.85 1.09
CA MET A 221 26.22 2.87 2.02
C MET A 221 25.16 3.73 1.31
N PRO A 222 23.98 3.96 1.91
CA PRO A 222 23.00 4.91 1.37
C PRO A 222 23.60 6.30 1.20
N PHE A 223 23.16 7.00 0.16
CA PHE A 223 23.50 8.41 -0.03
C PHE A 223 22.98 9.29 1.10
N PHE A 224 21.78 8.97 1.57
CA PHE A 224 21.14 9.66 2.69
C PHE A 224 20.32 8.65 3.51
N THR A 225 20.39 8.79 4.84
CA THR A 225 19.54 8.03 5.76
C THR A 225 18.86 8.99 6.71
N LEU A 226 17.53 9.06 6.68
CA LEU A 226 16.76 9.68 7.74
C LEU A 226 16.67 8.67 8.89
N ARG A 227 17.42 8.94 9.95
CA ARG A 227 17.56 8.06 11.11
C ARG A 227 16.97 8.73 12.34
N PHE A 228 16.12 7.99 13.03
CA PHE A 228 15.52 8.40 14.29
C PHE A 228 16.15 7.62 15.43
N ASP A 229 16.33 8.25 16.57
CA ASP A 229 16.89 7.65 17.80
C ASP A 229 15.90 6.71 18.51
N ASN A 230 14.60 6.89 18.30
CA ASN A 230 13.54 6.04 18.84
C ASN A 230 12.26 6.10 18.01
N LEU A 231 11.30 5.21 18.33
CA LEU A 231 10.01 5.14 17.61
C LEU A 231 9.14 6.38 17.83
N ASP A 232 9.17 6.99 19.01
CA ASP A 232 8.35 8.16 19.29
C ASP A 232 8.79 9.37 18.47
N SER A 233 10.10 9.59 18.31
CA SER A 233 10.64 10.63 17.42
C SER A 233 10.22 10.41 15.98
N ALA A 234 10.24 9.16 15.49
CA ALA A 234 9.77 8.84 14.15
C ALA A 234 8.27 9.11 14.01
N LEU A 235 7.45 8.69 14.98
CA LEU A 235 6.00 8.89 14.96
C LEU A 235 5.61 10.37 15.07
N GLY A 236 6.33 11.17 15.86
CA GLY A 236 6.10 12.61 15.97
C GLY A 236 6.15 13.29 14.59
N ILE A 237 7.17 12.97 13.81
CA ILE A 237 7.32 13.49 12.44
C ILE A 237 6.28 12.89 11.49
N LEU A 238 6.08 11.56 11.51
CA LEU A 238 5.16 10.86 10.61
C LEU A 238 3.70 11.26 10.81
N LEU A 239 3.30 11.57 12.05
CA LEU A 239 1.97 12.02 12.42
C LEU A 239 1.81 13.56 12.36
N GLY A 240 2.90 14.29 12.14
CA GLY A 240 2.89 15.75 12.10
C GLY A 240 2.64 16.40 13.45
N THR A 241 2.99 15.73 14.56
CA THR A 241 2.89 16.28 15.93
C THR A 241 4.17 16.99 16.37
N ASP A 242 5.29 16.70 15.72
CA ASP A 242 6.60 17.33 15.96
C ASP A 242 7.11 17.98 14.67
N ASP A 243 7.80 19.09 14.81
CA ASP A 243 8.52 19.75 13.71
C ASP A 243 9.90 19.12 13.51
N MET A 244 10.37 19.07 12.26
CA MET A 244 11.72 18.58 11.93
C MET A 244 12.83 19.60 12.19
N LEU A 245 12.54 20.70 12.90
CA LEU A 245 13.50 21.77 13.19
C LEU A 245 14.13 21.61 14.56
#